data_211b4bd98732af905cce7ed1752a113a
#
_entry.id   211b4bd98732af905cce7ed1752a113a
#
_cell.length_a   1.000
_cell.length_b   1.000
_cell.length_c   1.000
_cell.angle_alpha   90.00
_cell.angle_beta   90.00
_cell.angle_gamma   90.00
#
_symmetry.space_group_name_H-M   'P 1'
#
loop_
_entity.id
_entity.type
_entity.pdbx_description
1 polymer ?
#
loop_
_entity_poly.entity_id
_entity_poly.type
_entity_poly.pdbx_seq_one_letter_code
_entity_poly.pdbx_strand_id
1 'polypeptide(L)'
;MSEARTLRGQARPDYGLAPSAQARAEHGKLQRWAAPGGSHDRLVTSLKRVLPVLAGVLGAFLLAAPFTHQTEVSFVLDKNKVDVASERLKVTEALYRGEDGEGRPFSLRAGSAVQKSSRDPVVQLSELEARLQMEGGGAVVTARQGSYNMENETVAIDGPIQFQSANGYRLTTRDVDIRLNERDLRSRGSVEGRMPAGTFRADHLSADLEGRTVTLEGNARLRMEQLGR
;
A
#
# COMPACT_ATOMS: atom_id res chain seq x y z
N MET A 1 69.30 11.22 73.09
CA MET A 1 69.88 10.05 72.48
C MET A 1 69.16 9.90 71.16
N SER A 2 69.82 10.38 70.10
CA SER A 2 70.46 9.59 69.04
C SER A 2 69.36 9.07 68.09
N GLU A 3 69.38 9.22 66.84
CA GLU A 3 70.35 9.56 65.78
C GLU A 3 69.70 9.93 64.49
N ALA A 4 70.31 10.84 63.84
CA ALA A 4 70.02 11.24 62.47
C ALA A 4 70.28 10.09 61.48
N ARG A 5 69.47 9.90 60.47
CA ARG A 5 69.91 9.24 59.25
C ARG A 5 69.38 9.92 58.01
N THR A 6 70.26 10.71 57.51
CA THR A 6 70.29 11.25 56.15
C THR A 6 70.18 10.16 55.13
N LEU A 7 69.18 10.22 54.28
CA LEU A 7 69.20 9.51 53.00
C LEU A 7 69.10 10.50 51.82
N ARG A 8 70.21 10.51 51.18
CA ARG A 8 70.68 11.20 49.99
C ARG A 8 69.66 11.06 48.85
N GLY A 9 69.36 12.21 48.24
CA GLY A 9 68.58 12.29 47.00
C GLY A 9 69.27 11.53 45.87
N GLN A 10 68.49 10.74 45.21
CA GLN A 10 68.81 10.27 43.86
C GLN A 10 68.03 11.14 42.85
N ALA A 11 68.78 11.96 42.11
CA ALA A 11 68.33 12.66 40.98
C ALA A 11 67.87 11.64 39.91
N ARG A 12 66.60 11.73 39.49
CA ARG A 12 66.13 11.02 38.33
C ARG A 12 66.71 11.69 37.08
N PRO A 13 67.22 10.94 36.09
CA PRO A 13 67.64 11.51 34.83
C PRO A 13 66.42 11.97 34.09
N ASP A 14 66.41 13.24 33.74
CA ASP A 14 65.44 13.89 32.86
C ASP A 14 65.68 13.43 31.40
N TYR A 15 64.91 12.46 30.93
CA TYR A 15 64.90 12.10 29.50
C TYR A 15 64.07 13.12 28.76
N GLY A 16 64.66 14.27 28.56
CA GLY A 16 64.08 15.31 27.70
C GLY A 16 63.99 14.85 26.25
N LEU A 17 63.02 14.01 25.94
CA LEU A 17 62.66 13.74 24.56
C LEU A 17 61.90 14.95 24.06
N ALA A 18 62.58 15.83 23.39
CA ALA A 18 61.93 16.91 22.64
C ALA A 18 60.98 16.29 21.61
N PRO A 19 59.70 16.67 21.59
CA PRO A 19 58.73 16.10 20.67
C PRO A 19 59.19 16.35 19.25
N SER A 20 59.14 15.31 18.41
CA SER A 20 59.55 15.35 17.00
C SER A 20 58.79 16.45 16.24
N ALA A 21 59.40 16.98 15.20
CA ALA A 21 58.77 18.01 14.36
C ALA A 21 57.40 17.58 13.81
N GLN A 22 57.20 16.28 13.62
CA GLN A 22 55.93 15.70 13.20
C GLN A 22 54.87 15.78 14.30
N ALA A 23 55.22 15.48 15.57
CA ALA A 23 54.28 15.60 16.70
C ALA A 23 53.83 17.04 16.93
N ARG A 24 54.72 18.02 16.72
CA ARG A 24 54.36 19.46 16.79
C ARG A 24 53.45 19.89 15.62
N ALA A 25 53.64 19.34 14.43
CA ALA A 25 52.78 19.62 13.29
C ALA A 25 51.36 19.07 13.44
N GLU A 26 51.22 17.90 14.04
CA GLU A 26 49.91 17.29 14.35
C GLU A 26 49.16 18.03 15.44
N HIS A 27 49.85 18.41 16.52
CA HIS A 27 49.23 19.26 17.55
C HIS A 27 48.84 20.62 17.05
N GLY A 28 49.57 21.21 16.11
CA GLY A 28 49.22 22.47 15.48
C GLY A 28 47.97 22.39 14.59
N LYS A 29 47.71 21.24 13.97
CA LYS A 29 46.48 21.00 13.19
C LYS A 29 45.24 20.84 14.08
N LEU A 30 45.40 20.12 15.19
CA LEU A 30 44.32 19.93 16.17
C LEU A 30 43.96 21.23 16.90
N GLN A 31 44.96 22.06 17.23
CA GLN A 31 44.74 23.36 17.88
C GLN A 31 44.05 24.39 16.94
N ARG A 32 44.35 24.35 15.64
CA ARG A 32 43.63 25.21 14.64
C ARG A 32 42.20 24.80 14.44
N TRP A 33 41.90 23.54 14.64
CA TRP A 33 40.52 23.03 14.51
C TRP A 33 39.65 23.41 15.72
N ALA A 34 40.28 23.58 16.91
CA ALA A 34 39.61 23.94 18.15
C ALA A 34 39.71 25.44 18.50
N ALA A 35 40.27 26.29 17.63
CA ALA A 35 40.42 27.71 17.91
C ALA A 35 39.02 28.41 17.90
N PRO A 36 38.67 29.17 18.95
CA PRO A 36 37.43 29.93 18.99
C PRO A 36 37.42 30.99 17.87
N GLY A 37 36.38 30.97 17.02
CA GLY A 37 36.23 31.85 15.86
C GLY A 37 36.54 31.20 14.51
N GLY A 38 36.83 29.89 14.44
CA GLY A 38 37.00 29.14 13.21
C GLY A 38 35.72 28.96 12.41
N SER A 39 35.85 28.54 11.13
CA SER A 39 34.72 28.23 10.25
C SER A 39 33.71 27.23 10.86
N HIS A 40 34.20 26.40 11.79
CA HIS A 40 33.37 25.42 12.52
C HIS A 40 32.43 26.09 13.52
N ASP A 41 32.87 27.18 14.16
CA ASP A 41 32.07 27.90 15.13
C ASP A 41 30.92 28.68 14.46
N ARG A 42 31.16 29.17 13.24
CA ARG A 42 30.09 29.74 12.39
C ARG A 42 29.07 28.69 11.94
N LEU A 43 29.54 27.49 11.61
CA LEU A 43 28.70 26.36 11.23
C LEU A 43 27.83 25.88 12.40
N VAL A 44 28.42 25.77 13.60
CA VAL A 44 27.69 25.40 14.83
C VAL A 44 26.69 26.49 15.23
N THR A 45 27.05 27.77 15.11
CA THR A 45 26.16 28.89 15.42
C THR A 45 24.99 28.97 14.41
N SER A 46 25.26 28.76 13.12
CA SER A 46 24.23 28.67 12.09
C SER A 46 23.33 27.45 12.32
N LEU A 47 23.90 26.30 12.63
CA LEU A 47 23.17 25.06 12.90
C LEU A 47 22.26 25.19 14.13
N LYS A 48 22.72 25.84 15.20
CA LYS A 48 21.91 26.13 16.40
C LYS A 48 20.69 27.02 16.11
N ARG A 49 20.75 27.87 15.09
CA ARG A 49 19.62 28.70 14.67
C ARG A 49 18.73 28.03 13.64
N VAL A 50 19.32 27.29 12.70
CA VAL A 50 18.60 26.62 11.61
C VAL A 50 17.90 25.35 12.09
N LEU A 51 18.53 24.58 12.99
CA LEU A 51 17.99 23.31 13.49
C LEU A 51 16.60 23.44 14.15
N PRO A 52 16.37 24.39 15.08
CA PRO A 52 15.05 24.56 15.68
C PRO A 52 13.98 25.04 14.67
N VAL A 53 14.37 25.85 13.68
CA VAL A 53 13.46 26.28 12.60
C VAL A 53 13.09 25.07 11.71
N LEU A 54 14.10 24.27 11.33
CA LEU A 54 13.87 23.07 10.53
C LEU A 54 13.02 22.04 11.30
N ALA A 55 13.28 21.84 12.59
CA ALA A 55 12.48 20.98 13.46
C ALA A 55 11.04 21.49 13.61
N GLY A 56 10.86 22.81 13.71
CA GLY A 56 9.54 23.44 13.74
C GLY A 56 8.77 23.25 12.43
N VAL A 57 9.41 23.44 11.30
CA VAL A 57 8.82 23.19 9.96
C VAL A 57 8.48 21.72 9.77
N LEU A 58 9.40 20.80 10.17
CA LEU A 58 9.15 19.36 10.08
C LEU A 58 8.02 18.93 11.02
N GLY A 59 7.96 19.49 12.23
CA GLY A 59 6.88 19.27 13.18
C GLY A 59 5.53 19.78 12.65
N ALA A 60 5.51 20.97 12.07
CA ALA A 60 4.31 21.52 11.43
C ALA A 60 3.86 20.66 10.22
N PHE A 61 4.82 20.16 9.43
CA PHE A 61 4.55 19.28 8.31
C PHE A 61 4.00 17.92 8.79
N LEU A 62 4.54 17.35 9.86
CA LEU A 62 4.04 16.11 10.47
C LEU A 62 2.65 16.28 11.11
N LEU A 63 2.37 17.45 11.67
CA LEU A 63 1.03 17.77 12.20
C LEU A 63 0.02 18.05 11.08
N ALA A 64 0.47 18.58 9.94
CA ALA A 64 -0.37 18.78 8.75
C ALA A 64 -0.53 17.51 7.90
N ALA A 65 0.39 16.54 8.00
CA ALA A 65 0.37 15.29 7.24
C ALA A 65 -0.93 14.47 7.39
N PRO A 66 -1.56 14.34 8.59
CA PRO A 66 -2.85 13.65 8.69
C PRO A 66 -3.99 14.40 7.99
N PHE A 67 -3.85 15.71 7.74
CA PHE A 67 -4.84 16.47 6.97
C PHE A 67 -4.59 16.44 5.46
N THR A 68 -3.39 16.03 5.04
CA THR A 68 -3.03 15.87 3.61
C THR A 68 -3.05 14.41 3.15
N HIS A 69 -2.97 13.45 4.08
CA HIS A 69 -3.28 12.05 3.83
C HIS A 69 -4.80 11.78 3.96
N GLN A 70 -5.59 12.59 3.28
CA GLN A 70 -6.73 12.00 2.64
C GLN A 70 -6.09 11.12 1.56
N THR A 71 -6.09 9.81 1.80
CA THR A 71 -6.14 8.86 0.72
C THR A 71 -7.32 9.35 -0.10
N GLU A 72 -7.05 10.18 -1.08
CA GLU A 72 -8.04 10.47 -2.10
C GLU A 72 -8.28 9.12 -2.74
N VAL A 73 -9.30 8.44 -2.21
CA VAL A 73 -10.13 7.58 -3.03
C VAL A 73 -10.56 8.52 -4.14
N SER A 74 -9.73 8.63 -5.17
CA SER A 74 -10.00 9.51 -6.31
C SER A 74 -11.16 8.90 -7.06
N PHE A 75 -12.34 9.13 -6.48
CA PHE A 75 -13.57 9.12 -7.21
C PHE A 75 -13.48 10.32 -8.15
N VAL A 76 -12.88 10.12 -9.31
CA VAL A 76 -12.90 11.13 -10.37
C VAL A 76 -14.34 11.18 -10.88
N LEU A 77 -15.15 11.86 -10.10
CA LEU A 77 -16.47 12.29 -10.52
C LEU A 77 -16.21 13.40 -11.54
N ASP A 78 -16.40 13.10 -12.82
CA ASP A 78 -16.48 14.15 -13.84
C ASP A 78 -17.66 15.04 -13.47
N LYS A 79 -17.37 16.22 -12.89
CA LYS A 79 -18.35 17.19 -12.40
C LYS A 79 -19.37 17.64 -13.44
N ASN A 80 -19.09 17.38 -14.72
CA ASN A 80 -19.94 17.82 -15.83
C ASN A 80 -21.06 16.82 -16.18
N LYS A 81 -21.13 15.65 -15.51
CA LYS A 81 -22.13 14.61 -15.78
C LYS A 81 -22.96 14.20 -14.57
N VAL A 82 -23.05 15.06 -13.56
CA VAL A 82 -23.95 14.84 -12.43
C VAL A 82 -25.30 15.48 -12.71
N ASP A 83 -26.23 14.70 -13.22
CA ASP A 83 -27.64 15.09 -13.27
C ASP A 83 -28.25 14.96 -11.86
N VAL A 84 -28.39 16.07 -11.16
CA VAL A 84 -29.14 16.18 -9.90
C VAL A 84 -30.63 16.35 -10.28
N ALA A 85 -31.27 15.28 -10.71
CA ALA A 85 -32.72 15.23 -10.70
C ALA A 85 -33.16 14.95 -9.26
N SER A 86 -34.01 15.80 -8.70
CA SER A 86 -34.52 15.80 -7.32
C SER A 86 -34.46 14.42 -6.64
N GLU A 87 -33.55 14.25 -5.68
CA GLU A 87 -33.34 13.06 -4.84
C GLU A 87 -32.62 11.84 -5.48
N ARG A 88 -32.03 11.95 -6.66
CA ARG A 88 -31.27 10.87 -7.28
C ARG A 88 -29.85 11.30 -7.59
N LEU A 89 -28.87 10.61 -7.03
CA LEU A 89 -27.48 10.71 -7.49
C LEU A 89 -27.28 9.70 -8.63
N LYS A 90 -27.00 10.19 -9.82
CA LYS A 90 -26.64 9.36 -10.97
C LYS A 90 -25.26 9.74 -11.45
N VAL A 91 -24.36 8.77 -11.45
CA VAL A 91 -23.00 8.87 -11.99
C VAL A 91 -22.94 8.05 -13.26
N THR A 92 -22.46 8.65 -14.34
CA THR A 92 -22.15 7.96 -15.59
C THR A 92 -20.65 7.74 -15.67
N GLU A 93 -20.21 6.55 -16.02
CA GLU A 93 -18.78 6.18 -16.10
C GLU A 93 -18.02 6.33 -14.77
N ALA A 94 -18.52 5.67 -13.72
CA ALA A 94 -17.80 5.57 -12.48
C ALA A 94 -16.52 4.72 -12.66
N LEU A 95 -15.37 5.25 -12.24
CA LEU A 95 -14.08 4.57 -12.30
C LEU A 95 -13.40 4.67 -10.93
N TYR A 96 -13.05 3.53 -10.37
CA TYR A 96 -12.23 3.40 -9.18
C TYR A 96 -10.91 2.72 -9.52
N ARG A 97 -9.81 3.23 -8.99
CA ARG A 97 -8.47 2.65 -9.14
C ARG A 97 -7.83 2.49 -7.78
N GLY A 98 -7.11 1.39 -7.60
CA GLY A 98 -6.42 1.10 -6.35
C GLY A 98 -5.29 0.11 -6.58
N GLU A 99 -4.68 -0.28 -5.48
CA GLU A 99 -3.66 -1.33 -5.42
C GLU A 99 -4.09 -2.36 -4.38
N ASP A 100 -3.76 -3.61 -4.64
CA ASP A 100 -4.01 -4.69 -3.69
C ASP A 100 -2.93 -4.72 -2.57
N GLY A 101 -3.05 -5.65 -1.63
CA GLY A 101 -2.09 -5.79 -0.53
C GLY A 101 -0.65 -6.09 -0.95
N GLU A 102 -0.40 -6.35 -2.23
CA GLU A 102 0.93 -6.58 -2.81
C GLU A 102 1.39 -5.42 -3.73
N GLY A 103 0.64 -4.31 -3.75
CA GLY A 103 0.94 -3.16 -4.60
C GLY A 103 0.61 -3.38 -6.08
N ARG A 104 -0.19 -4.39 -6.43
CA ARG A 104 -0.59 -4.61 -7.83
C ARG A 104 -1.81 -3.75 -8.15
N PRO A 105 -1.79 -3.03 -9.29
CA PRO A 105 -2.87 -2.14 -9.64
C PRO A 105 -4.14 -2.91 -10.03
N PHE A 106 -5.27 -2.36 -9.64
CA PHE A 106 -6.57 -2.78 -10.13
C PHE A 106 -7.43 -1.57 -10.48
N SER A 107 -8.44 -1.79 -11.33
CA SER A 107 -9.45 -0.78 -11.64
C SER A 107 -10.83 -1.43 -11.72
N LEU A 108 -11.82 -0.71 -11.18
CA LEU A 108 -13.23 -1.06 -11.23
C LEU A 108 -13.95 0.02 -12.03
N ARG A 109 -14.71 -0.37 -13.03
CA ARG A 109 -15.53 0.53 -13.84
C ARG A 109 -16.98 0.12 -13.78
N ALA A 110 -17.86 1.09 -13.68
CA ALA A 110 -19.28 0.91 -13.91
C ALA A 110 -19.75 1.91 -14.99
N GLY A 111 -20.52 1.48 -15.95
CA GLY A 111 -21.11 2.35 -16.96
C GLY A 111 -22.12 3.31 -16.34
N SER A 112 -22.82 2.89 -15.28
CA SER A 112 -23.59 3.81 -14.43
C SER A 112 -23.63 3.34 -12.98
N ALA A 113 -23.74 4.31 -12.06
CA ALA A 113 -24.00 4.10 -10.64
C ALA A 113 -25.16 5.03 -10.23
N VAL A 114 -26.23 4.46 -9.70
CA VAL A 114 -27.45 5.20 -9.34
C VAL A 114 -27.85 4.89 -7.91
N GLN A 115 -27.90 5.91 -7.08
CA GLN A 115 -28.53 5.85 -5.76
C GLN A 115 -29.91 6.50 -5.85
N LYS A 116 -30.96 5.74 -5.51
CA LYS A 116 -32.35 6.20 -5.66
C LYS A 116 -32.72 7.30 -4.68
N SER A 117 -32.11 7.29 -3.52
CA SER A 117 -32.32 8.29 -2.46
C SER A 117 -31.08 8.37 -1.58
N SER A 118 -30.78 9.54 -1.04
CA SER A 118 -29.69 9.71 -0.06
C SER A 118 -29.92 8.94 1.27
N ARG A 119 -31.16 8.48 1.51
CA ARG A 119 -31.50 7.63 2.65
C ARG A 119 -31.38 6.13 2.35
N ASP A 120 -31.30 5.76 1.08
CA ASP A 120 -31.13 4.38 0.65
C ASP A 120 -29.62 4.09 0.54
N PRO A 121 -29.06 3.19 1.37
CA PRO A 121 -27.63 2.88 1.33
C PRO A 121 -27.23 2.08 0.09
N VAL A 122 -28.17 1.75 -0.80
CA VAL A 122 -27.93 0.88 -1.96
C VAL A 122 -27.68 1.69 -3.22
N VAL A 123 -26.53 1.46 -3.83
CA VAL A 123 -26.15 1.97 -5.16
C VAL A 123 -26.34 0.88 -6.20
N GLN A 124 -27.19 1.14 -7.19
CA GLN A 124 -27.38 0.25 -8.34
C GLN A 124 -26.28 0.50 -9.36
N LEU A 125 -25.64 -0.56 -9.81
CA LEU A 125 -24.49 -0.52 -10.72
C LEU A 125 -24.85 -1.24 -12.01
N SER A 126 -24.39 -0.73 -13.15
CA SER A 126 -24.54 -1.39 -14.44
C SER A 126 -23.25 -1.37 -15.25
N GLU A 127 -23.11 -2.32 -16.16
CA GLU A 127 -21.95 -2.48 -17.04
C GLU A 127 -20.64 -2.50 -16.26
N LEU A 128 -20.52 -3.50 -15.38
CA LEU A 128 -19.39 -3.65 -14.48
C LEU A 128 -18.20 -4.30 -15.19
N GLU A 129 -17.04 -3.72 -15.02
CA GLU A 129 -15.75 -4.26 -15.46
C GLU A 129 -14.73 -4.06 -14.36
N ALA A 130 -14.06 -5.14 -13.95
CA ALA A 130 -12.90 -5.10 -13.09
C ALA A 130 -11.67 -5.58 -13.85
N ARG A 131 -10.60 -4.81 -13.81
CA ARG A 131 -9.29 -5.18 -14.34
C ARG A 131 -8.33 -5.33 -13.18
N LEU A 132 -7.63 -6.44 -13.15
CA LEU A 132 -6.75 -6.86 -12.05
C LEU A 132 -5.40 -7.22 -12.64
N GLN A 133 -4.32 -6.80 -12.00
CA GLN A 133 -2.98 -7.30 -12.32
C GLN A 133 -2.67 -8.46 -11.38
N MET A 134 -2.44 -9.64 -11.95
CA MET A 134 -2.09 -10.87 -11.22
C MET A 134 -0.67 -11.30 -11.57
N GLU A 135 -0.08 -12.24 -10.82
CA GLU A 135 1.26 -12.79 -11.09
C GLU A 135 1.38 -13.40 -12.49
N GLY A 136 0.31 -14.00 -12.99
CA GLY A 136 0.25 -14.59 -14.33
C GLY A 136 -0.16 -13.64 -15.45
N GLY A 137 -0.19 -12.33 -15.20
CA GLY A 137 -0.64 -11.30 -16.14
C GLY A 137 -1.98 -10.67 -15.78
N GLY A 138 -2.52 -9.85 -16.67
CA GLY A 138 -3.79 -9.16 -16.46
C GLY A 138 -4.99 -10.12 -16.43
N ALA A 139 -5.99 -9.78 -15.64
CA ALA A 139 -7.29 -10.45 -15.63
C ALA A 139 -8.42 -9.42 -15.74
N VAL A 140 -9.54 -9.84 -16.33
CA VAL A 140 -10.75 -9.04 -16.52
C VAL A 140 -11.94 -9.80 -16.01
N VAL A 141 -12.77 -9.13 -15.23
CA VAL A 141 -14.08 -9.60 -14.77
C VAL A 141 -15.15 -8.68 -15.34
N THR A 142 -16.20 -9.24 -15.91
CA THR A 142 -17.33 -8.45 -16.42
C THR A 142 -18.65 -8.96 -15.88
N ALA A 143 -19.57 -8.03 -15.62
CA ALA A 143 -20.93 -8.31 -15.22
C ALA A 143 -21.88 -7.22 -15.74
N ARG A 144 -23.15 -7.54 -15.91
CA ARG A 144 -24.13 -6.56 -16.43
C ARG A 144 -24.67 -5.65 -15.36
N GLN A 145 -25.01 -6.21 -14.21
CA GLN A 145 -25.71 -5.50 -13.14
C GLN A 145 -25.23 -5.95 -11.78
N GLY A 146 -25.26 -5.05 -10.83
CA GLY A 146 -25.00 -5.33 -9.44
C GLY A 146 -25.48 -4.20 -8.55
N SER A 147 -25.41 -4.41 -7.27
CA SER A 147 -25.72 -3.41 -6.27
C SER A 147 -24.63 -3.39 -5.19
N TYR A 148 -24.33 -2.22 -4.69
CA TYR A 148 -23.43 -2.02 -3.57
C TYR A 148 -24.22 -1.44 -2.40
N ASN A 149 -24.24 -2.14 -1.29
CA ASN A 149 -24.80 -1.65 -0.06
C ASN A 149 -23.68 -1.04 0.79
N MET A 150 -23.74 0.28 0.99
CA MET A 150 -22.72 1.06 1.70
C MET A 150 -22.75 0.84 3.22
N GLU A 151 -23.86 0.35 3.78
CA GLU A 151 -24.00 0.16 5.23
C GLU A 151 -23.32 -1.13 5.70
N ASN A 152 -23.49 -2.22 4.96
CA ASN A 152 -22.92 -3.53 5.28
C ASN A 152 -21.74 -3.92 4.39
N GLU A 153 -21.28 -3.02 3.50
CA GLU A 153 -20.15 -3.21 2.60
C GLU A 153 -20.26 -4.50 1.74
N THR A 154 -21.47 -4.75 1.26
CA THR A 154 -21.75 -5.93 0.43
C THR A 154 -22.02 -5.53 -1.00
N VAL A 155 -21.38 -6.22 -1.94
CA VAL A 155 -21.66 -6.15 -3.37
C VAL A 155 -22.43 -7.40 -3.79
N ALA A 156 -23.62 -7.22 -4.33
CA ALA A 156 -24.37 -8.29 -4.97
C ALA A 156 -24.33 -8.10 -6.49
N ILE A 157 -23.92 -9.12 -7.20
CA ILE A 157 -23.92 -9.15 -8.67
C ILE A 157 -25.03 -10.07 -9.12
N ASP A 158 -25.95 -9.56 -9.94
CA ASP A 158 -27.06 -10.32 -10.46
C ASP A 158 -26.79 -10.74 -11.91
N GLY A 159 -27.05 -12.02 -12.18
CA GLY A 159 -26.87 -12.62 -13.51
C GLY A 159 -25.43 -13.11 -13.77
N PRO A 160 -25.07 -13.30 -15.05
CA PRO A 160 -23.82 -13.93 -15.44
C PRO A 160 -22.61 -13.01 -15.20
N ILE A 161 -21.55 -13.60 -14.69
CA ILE A 161 -20.24 -13.02 -14.48
C ILE A 161 -19.25 -13.80 -15.32
N GLN A 162 -18.38 -13.12 -16.03
CA GLN A 162 -17.30 -13.71 -16.81
C GLN A 162 -15.95 -13.23 -16.27
N PHE A 163 -15.04 -14.16 -16.04
CA PHE A 163 -13.66 -13.93 -15.68
C PHE A 163 -12.76 -14.48 -16.79
N GLN A 164 -11.76 -13.71 -17.18
CA GLN A 164 -10.72 -14.12 -18.12
C GLN A 164 -9.36 -13.60 -17.64
N SER A 165 -8.33 -14.42 -17.75
CA SER A 165 -6.96 -14.01 -17.43
C SER A 165 -5.99 -14.31 -18.58
N ALA A 166 -4.90 -13.57 -18.62
CA ALA A 166 -3.87 -13.68 -19.66
C ALA A 166 -3.20 -15.06 -19.69
N ASN A 167 -3.13 -15.76 -18.54
CA ASN A 167 -2.58 -17.10 -18.42
C ASN A 167 -3.56 -18.22 -18.81
N GLY A 168 -4.68 -17.89 -19.46
CA GLY A 168 -5.60 -18.85 -20.06
C GLY A 168 -6.74 -19.34 -19.17
N TYR A 169 -6.90 -18.81 -17.96
CA TYR A 169 -8.08 -19.12 -17.14
C TYR A 169 -9.29 -18.36 -17.66
N ARG A 170 -10.39 -19.07 -17.76
CA ARG A 170 -11.73 -18.52 -18.05
C ARG A 170 -12.72 -19.17 -17.11
N LEU A 171 -13.60 -18.36 -16.53
CA LEU A 171 -14.62 -18.84 -15.62
C LEU A 171 -15.92 -18.06 -15.91
N THR A 172 -17.03 -18.77 -15.88
CA THR A 172 -18.36 -18.20 -15.89
C THR A 172 -19.10 -18.69 -14.65
N THR A 173 -19.68 -17.76 -13.94
CA THR A 173 -20.59 -18.04 -12.82
C THR A 173 -21.75 -17.04 -12.86
N ARG A 174 -22.64 -17.10 -11.88
CA ARG A 174 -23.78 -16.19 -11.80
C ARG A 174 -24.20 -15.95 -10.37
N ASP A 175 -24.80 -14.78 -10.17
CA ASP A 175 -25.43 -14.42 -8.91
C ASP A 175 -24.44 -14.55 -7.75
N VAL A 176 -23.53 -13.56 -7.63
CA VAL A 176 -22.41 -13.58 -6.68
C VAL A 176 -22.61 -12.50 -5.63
N ASP A 177 -22.43 -12.88 -4.37
CA ASP A 177 -22.38 -11.98 -3.23
C ASP A 177 -20.91 -11.87 -2.75
N ILE A 178 -20.45 -10.62 -2.53
CA ILE A 178 -19.11 -10.29 -2.08
C ILE A 178 -19.24 -9.46 -0.80
N ARG A 179 -18.65 -9.92 0.30
CA ARG A 179 -18.56 -9.18 1.56
C ARG A 179 -17.16 -8.56 1.65
N LEU A 180 -17.08 -7.25 1.50
CA LEU A 180 -15.81 -6.55 1.38
C LEU A 180 -15.05 -6.51 2.72
N ASN A 181 -15.75 -6.38 3.83
CA ASN A 181 -15.18 -6.40 5.17
C ASN A 181 -14.65 -7.79 5.58
N GLU A 182 -15.31 -8.87 5.16
CA GLU A 182 -14.88 -10.24 5.43
C GLU A 182 -13.94 -10.78 4.34
N ARG A 183 -13.80 -10.03 3.24
CA ARG A 183 -13.00 -10.40 2.06
C ARG A 183 -13.35 -11.77 1.50
N ASP A 184 -14.62 -12.10 1.52
CA ASP A 184 -15.11 -13.34 0.95
C ASP A 184 -16.11 -13.09 -0.20
N LEU A 185 -16.23 -14.12 -1.04
CA LEU A 185 -17.10 -14.14 -2.20
C LEU A 185 -17.80 -15.50 -2.27
N ARG A 186 -19.11 -15.47 -2.59
CA ARG A 186 -19.88 -16.71 -2.80
C ARG A 186 -20.77 -16.56 -4.02
N SER A 187 -20.76 -17.59 -4.89
CA SER A 187 -21.76 -17.69 -5.96
C SER A 187 -22.99 -18.43 -5.44
N ARG A 188 -24.17 -17.90 -5.80
CA ARG A 188 -25.44 -18.58 -5.59
C ARG A 188 -25.75 -19.55 -6.73
N GLY A 189 -25.18 -19.31 -7.91
CA GLY A 189 -25.36 -20.16 -9.09
C GLY A 189 -24.14 -21.00 -9.43
N SER A 190 -24.34 -21.87 -10.43
CA SER A 190 -23.30 -22.77 -10.91
C SER A 190 -22.08 -22.05 -11.45
N VAL A 191 -20.95 -22.71 -11.36
CA VAL A 191 -19.68 -22.26 -11.91
C VAL A 191 -19.15 -23.28 -12.91
N GLU A 192 -18.66 -22.80 -14.00
CA GLU A 192 -17.92 -23.59 -14.99
C GLU A 192 -16.73 -22.79 -15.52
N GLY A 193 -15.66 -23.46 -15.82
CA GLY A 193 -14.48 -22.79 -16.29
C GLY A 193 -13.49 -23.72 -16.99
N ARG A 194 -12.51 -23.06 -17.61
CA ARG A 194 -11.37 -23.67 -18.27
C ARG A 194 -10.08 -23.11 -17.68
N MET A 195 -9.12 -23.98 -17.53
CA MET A 195 -7.75 -23.65 -17.18
C MET A 195 -6.80 -24.37 -18.15
N PRO A 196 -5.50 -24.04 -18.20
CA PRO A 196 -4.55 -24.70 -19.09
C PRO A 196 -4.50 -26.23 -18.94
N ALA A 197 -4.80 -26.74 -17.74
CA ALA A 197 -4.79 -28.17 -17.43
C ALA A 197 -6.11 -28.90 -17.73
N GLY A 198 -7.20 -28.17 -18.10
CA GLY A 198 -8.49 -28.80 -18.36
C GLY A 198 -9.69 -27.90 -18.07
N THR A 199 -10.82 -28.54 -17.77
CA THR A 199 -12.10 -27.86 -17.48
C THR A 199 -12.64 -28.28 -16.12
N PHE A 200 -13.37 -27.37 -15.48
CA PHE A 200 -14.02 -27.64 -14.20
C PHE A 200 -15.45 -27.11 -14.18
N ARG A 201 -16.26 -27.70 -13.32
CA ARG A 201 -17.61 -27.20 -13.02
C ARG A 201 -18.01 -27.62 -11.61
N ALA A 202 -18.88 -26.83 -10.98
CA ALA A 202 -19.49 -27.11 -9.68
C ALA A 202 -20.84 -26.39 -9.54
N ASP A 203 -21.60 -26.72 -8.51
CA ASP A 203 -22.85 -26.02 -8.23
C ASP A 203 -22.62 -24.63 -7.66
N HIS A 204 -21.59 -24.44 -6.85
CA HIS A 204 -21.24 -23.18 -6.21
C HIS A 204 -19.72 -22.98 -6.17
N LEU A 205 -19.35 -21.71 -6.08
CA LEU A 205 -17.99 -21.25 -5.84
C LEU A 205 -17.97 -20.37 -4.59
N SER A 206 -17.02 -20.62 -3.71
CA SER A 206 -16.65 -19.67 -2.65
C SER A 206 -15.18 -19.29 -2.79
N ALA A 207 -14.84 -18.05 -2.44
CA ALA A 207 -13.46 -17.59 -2.48
C ALA A 207 -13.16 -16.77 -1.23
N ASP A 208 -12.07 -17.11 -0.56
CA ASP A 208 -11.41 -16.29 0.43
C ASP A 208 -10.39 -15.41 -0.28
N LEU A 209 -10.67 -14.13 -0.36
CA LEU A 209 -9.83 -13.16 -1.09
C LEU A 209 -8.56 -12.83 -0.33
N GLU A 210 -8.56 -12.97 1.00
CA GLU A 210 -7.37 -12.78 1.84
C GLU A 210 -6.45 -13.99 1.74
N GLY A 211 -7.00 -15.18 1.97
CA GLY A 211 -6.28 -16.45 1.86
C GLY A 211 -6.03 -16.92 0.42
N ARG A 212 -6.56 -16.19 -0.58
CA ARG A 212 -6.44 -16.51 -2.04
C ARG A 212 -6.86 -17.92 -2.36
N THR A 213 -7.85 -18.38 -1.67
CA THR A 213 -8.36 -19.76 -1.83
C THR A 213 -9.69 -19.72 -2.54
N VAL A 214 -9.84 -20.56 -3.55
CA VAL A 214 -11.10 -20.79 -4.26
C VAL A 214 -11.54 -22.22 -3.99
N THR A 215 -12.76 -22.37 -3.51
CA THR A 215 -13.39 -23.65 -3.21
C THR A 215 -14.57 -23.86 -4.16
N LEU A 216 -14.63 -25.05 -4.75
CA LEU A 216 -15.74 -25.49 -5.59
C LEU A 216 -16.59 -26.47 -4.82
N GLU A 217 -17.88 -26.17 -4.68
CA GLU A 217 -18.81 -26.92 -3.85
C GLU A 217 -19.98 -27.48 -4.67
N GLY A 218 -20.44 -28.66 -4.30
CA GLY A 218 -21.57 -29.33 -4.94
C GLY A 218 -21.24 -29.86 -6.34
N ASN A 219 -21.38 -31.18 -6.54
CA ASN A 219 -21.17 -31.86 -7.82
C ASN A 219 -19.88 -31.44 -8.55
N ALA A 220 -18.83 -31.09 -7.80
CA ALA A 220 -17.58 -30.58 -8.37
C ALA A 220 -16.94 -31.62 -9.27
N ARG A 221 -16.60 -31.25 -10.49
CA ARG A 221 -15.97 -32.14 -11.50
C ARG A 221 -14.82 -31.38 -12.14
N LEU A 222 -13.67 -32.05 -12.21
CA LEU A 222 -12.49 -31.60 -12.91
C LEU A 222 -12.18 -32.61 -14.01
N ARG A 223 -12.06 -32.18 -15.25
CA ARG A 223 -11.58 -32.96 -16.38
C ARG A 223 -10.21 -32.43 -16.79
N MET A 224 -9.20 -33.21 -16.61
CA MET A 224 -7.84 -32.86 -17.04
C MET A 224 -7.63 -33.32 -18.49
N GLU A 225 -7.05 -32.44 -19.29
CA GLU A 225 -6.60 -32.74 -20.64
C GLU A 225 -5.13 -33.14 -20.54
N GLN A 226 -4.81 -34.40 -20.87
CA GLN A 226 -3.40 -34.79 -21.04
C GLN A 226 -2.88 -34.07 -22.28
N LEU A 227 -1.94 -33.13 -22.10
CA LEU A 227 -1.14 -32.64 -23.21
C LEU A 227 -0.37 -33.81 -23.77
N GLY A 228 -0.84 -34.36 -24.90
CA GLY A 228 -0.13 -35.38 -25.65
C GLY A 228 1.28 -34.88 -25.97
N ARG A 229 2.27 -35.70 -25.67
CA ARG A 229 3.68 -35.55 -25.96
C ARG A 229 3.89 -35.60 -27.45
#